data_841490dc2dc272f41c1a0cbd1483accd
#
_entry.id   841490dc2dc272f41c1a0cbd1483accd
#
_cell.length_a   1.000
_cell.length_b   1.000
_cell.length_c   1.000
_cell.angle_alpha   90.00
_cell.angle_beta   90.00
_cell.angle_gamma   90.00
#
_symmetry.space_group_name_H-M   'P 1'
#
loop_
_entity.id
_entity.type
_entity.pdbx_description
1 polymer ?
#
loop_
_entity_poly.entity_id
_entity_poly.type
_entity_poly.pdbx_seq_one_letter_code
_entity_poly.pdbx_strand_id
1 'polypeptide(L)'
;MTVARFDGVDFSYPLAEPRRGHPFALRGVSFDLAEGEVFGVLGPNSAGKTTLIRLLSRIVSPTRGTIEVDGVALTAMTRAELARRIAVVPQDMPQGLPFTVRELVLMGRYPHAPRRFFETPDDLAVAREAMAATGVLDLADARVGVLSGGERQRVALARALAQEPRLLVLDEPTAHLDLRYQVECVALLRRVNRERGTTIVLVSHDLNLAGALCDRLLLLADGRVARLGTPEEVLDETLLTTIYGCAVSVERNALTGRPVVQVAWRR
;
A
#
# COMPACT_ATOMS: atom_id res chain seq x y z
N MET A 1 9.23 -9.93 -14.58
CA MET A 1 10.44 -9.59 -13.77
C MET A 1 10.03 -9.37 -12.30
N THR A 2 11.00 -9.49 -11.34
CA THR A 2 10.73 -9.21 -9.91
C THR A 2 11.02 -7.73 -9.63
N VAL A 3 10.02 -7.00 -9.13
CA VAL A 3 10.17 -5.57 -8.77
C VAL A 3 10.71 -5.41 -7.37
N ALA A 4 10.28 -6.24 -6.42
CA ALA A 4 10.86 -6.25 -5.07
C ALA A 4 10.91 -7.68 -4.52
N ARG A 5 11.89 -7.93 -3.64
CA ARG A 5 12.06 -9.22 -2.97
C ARG A 5 12.42 -9.01 -1.51
N PHE A 6 11.76 -9.75 -0.65
CA PHE A 6 12.13 -9.94 0.76
C PHE A 6 12.73 -11.34 0.89
N ASP A 7 13.89 -11.45 1.51
CA ASP A 7 14.58 -12.74 1.70
C ASP A 7 15.02 -12.90 3.15
N GLY A 8 14.34 -13.78 3.88
CA GLY A 8 14.62 -14.13 5.27
C GLY A 8 14.59 -12.94 6.24
N VAL A 9 13.69 -11.97 6.02
CA VAL A 9 13.70 -10.70 6.75
C VAL A 9 13.20 -10.85 8.17
N ASP A 10 14.07 -10.51 9.14
CA ASP A 10 13.74 -10.31 10.55
C ASP A 10 13.77 -8.82 10.90
N PHE A 11 12.86 -8.40 11.77
CA PHE A 11 12.84 -7.05 12.32
C PHE A 11 12.15 -7.01 13.67
N SER A 12 12.70 -6.23 14.61
CA SER A 12 12.04 -5.88 15.87
C SER A 12 12.29 -4.41 16.20
N TYR A 13 11.29 -3.75 16.79
CA TYR A 13 11.50 -2.40 17.33
C TYR A 13 12.35 -2.47 18.60
N PRO A 14 13.29 -1.52 18.78
CA PRO A 14 13.97 -1.36 20.06
C PRO A 14 12.95 -1.16 21.19
N LEU A 15 13.13 -1.85 22.31
CA LEU A 15 12.29 -1.65 23.49
C LEU A 15 12.59 -0.27 24.09
N ALA A 16 11.67 0.67 23.96
CA ALA A 16 11.77 1.97 24.64
C ALA A 16 11.50 1.84 26.16
N GLU A 17 10.68 0.86 26.57
CA GLU A 17 10.40 0.47 27.97
C GLU A 17 9.87 -0.97 28.00
N PRO A 18 10.02 -1.73 29.11
CA PRO A 18 9.42 -3.06 29.22
C PRO A 18 7.90 -2.94 29.40
N ARG A 19 7.19 -2.75 28.31
CA ARG A 19 5.72 -2.92 28.31
C ARG A 19 5.40 -4.40 28.52
N ARG A 20 4.38 -4.69 29.32
CA ARG A 20 3.87 -6.05 29.52
C ARG A 20 3.46 -6.62 28.15
N GLY A 21 4.23 -7.57 27.61
CA GLY A 21 4.01 -8.23 26.32
C GLY A 21 5.32 -8.56 25.61
N HIS A 22 5.29 -9.55 24.73
CA HIS A 22 6.43 -9.85 23.88
C HIS A 22 6.66 -8.69 22.89
N PRO A 23 7.93 -8.26 22.68
CA PRO A 23 8.23 -7.24 21.69
C PRO A 23 7.75 -7.74 20.31
N PHE A 24 7.07 -6.85 19.57
CA PHE A 24 6.68 -7.14 18.20
C PHE A 24 7.94 -7.46 17.37
N ALA A 25 7.89 -8.55 16.62
CA ALA A 25 8.94 -8.93 15.68
C ALA A 25 8.36 -9.53 14.40
N LEU A 26 8.92 -9.15 13.24
CA LEU A 26 8.83 -9.92 12.01
C LEU A 26 9.91 -10.99 12.03
N ARG A 27 9.62 -12.21 11.56
CA ARG A 27 10.54 -13.35 11.60
C ARG A 27 10.52 -14.14 10.31
N GLY A 28 11.67 -14.18 9.61
CA GLY A 28 11.88 -14.98 8.43
C GLY A 28 10.93 -14.66 7.28
N VAL A 29 10.54 -13.40 7.14
CA VAL A 29 9.58 -13.00 6.09
C VAL A 29 10.25 -13.04 4.73
N SER A 30 9.70 -13.88 3.82
CA SER A 30 10.20 -14.04 2.46
C SER A 30 9.04 -14.04 1.48
N PHE A 31 9.12 -13.18 0.47
CA PHE A 31 8.23 -13.12 -0.69
C PHE A 31 8.84 -12.26 -1.78
N ASP A 32 8.27 -12.33 -2.97
CA ASP A 32 8.62 -11.50 -4.12
C ASP A 32 7.38 -10.80 -4.67
N LEU A 33 7.61 -9.69 -5.37
CA LEU A 33 6.60 -8.93 -6.10
C LEU A 33 6.91 -8.98 -7.58
N ALA A 34 5.99 -9.52 -8.37
CA ALA A 34 6.12 -9.55 -9.82
C ALA A 34 5.79 -8.18 -10.43
N GLU A 35 6.39 -7.88 -11.58
CA GLU A 35 6.11 -6.64 -12.32
C GLU A 35 4.65 -6.63 -12.80
N GLY A 36 3.96 -5.52 -12.54
CA GLY A 36 2.57 -5.32 -12.95
C GLY A 36 1.53 -6.09 -12.14
N GLU A 37 1.93 -6.81 -11.06
CA GLU A 37 0.94 -7.47 -10.21
C GLU A 37 0.29 -6.50 -9.21
N VAL A 38 -0.92 -6.83 -8.80
CA VAL A 38 -1.58 -6.26 -7.63
C VAL A 38 -1.47 -7.25 -6.48
N PHE A 39 -0.65 -6.93 -5.49
CA PHE A 39 -0.29 -7.79 -4.38
C PHE A 39 -0.93 -7.29 -3.08
N GLY A 40 -1.68 -8.15 -2.39
CA GLY A 40 -2.34 -7.83 -1.13
C GLY A 40 -1.55 -8.30 0.09
N VAL A 41 -1.41 -7.43 1.10
CA VAL A 41 -0.86 -7.80 2.42
C VAL A 41 -1.98 -7.72 3.44
N LEU A 42 -2.37 -8.86 3.97
CA LEU A 42 -3.47 -9.05 4.91
C LEU A 42 -2.97 -9.50 6.28
N GLY A 43 -3.84 -9.41 7.27
CA GLY A 43 -3.58 -9.93 8.61
C GLY A 43 -4.26 -9.11 9.69
N PRO A 44 -4.37 -9.66 10.91
CA PRO A 44 -4.93 -8.95 12.05
C PRO A 44 -4.16 -7.67 12.39
N ASN A 45 -4.73 -6.85 13.27
CA ASN A 45 -4.00 -5.72 13.85
C ASN A 45 -2.73 -6.22 14.53
N SER A 46 -1.66 -5.45 14.43
CA SER A 46 -0.33 -5.79 14.96
C SER A 46 0.37 -7.00 14.31
N ALA A 47 -0.15 -7.58 13.21
CA ALA A 47 0.53 -8.68 12.49
C ALA A 47 1.86 -8.23 11.82
N GLY A 48 2.06 -6.92 11.59
CA GLY A 48 3.29 -6.39 11.01
C GLY A 48 3.14 -5.74 9.64
N LYS A 49 1.92 -5.55 9.16
CA LYS A 49 1.63 -4.97 7.85
C LYS A 49 2.32 -3.61 7.63
N THR A 50 2.08 -2.65 8.52
CA THR A 50 2.75 -1.33 8.47
C THR A 50 4.26 -1.41 8.62
N THR A 51 4.77 -2.42 9.34
CA THR A 51 6.22 -2.65 9.45
C THR A 51 6.83 -3.08 8.12
N LEU A 52 6.13 -3.90 7.31
CA LEU A 52 6.58 -4.22 5.95
C LEU A 52 6.67 -2.98 5.07
N ILE A 53 5.69 -2.07 5.15
CA ILE A 53 5.74 -0.78 4.44
C ILE A 53 6.95 0.03 4.87
N ARG A 54 7.20 0.13 6.19
CA ARG A 54 8.34 0.89 6.74
C ARG A 54 9.69 0.30 6.33
N LEU A 55 9.79 -1.02 6.24
CA LEU A 55 10.97 -1.71 5.73
C LEU A 55 11.17 -1.43 4.24
N LEU A 56 10.12 -1.59 3.42
CA LEU A 56 10.17 -1.37 1.99
C LEU A 56 10.49 0.08 1.61
N SER A 57 9.97 1.04 2.38
CA SER A 57 10.27 2.47 2.22
C SER A 57 11.57 2.91 2.93
N ARG A 58 12.31 1.97 3.53
CA ARG A 58 13.57 2.22 4.25
C ARG A 58 13.43 3.28 5.36
N ILE A 59 12.29 3.33 6.02
CA ILE A 59 12.07 4.10 7.26
C ILE A 59 12.77 3.37 8.42
N VAL A 60 12.73 2.02 8.39
CA VAL A 60 13.47 1.13 9.29
C VAL A 60 14.28 0.14 8.46
N SER A 61 15.32 -0.44 9.06
CA SER A 61 16.18 -1.45 8.40
C SER A 61 15.96 -2.82 9.03
N PRO A 62 16.02 -3.91 8.25
CA PRO A 62 15.91 -5.26 8.78
C PRO A 62 17.08 -5.57 9.74
N THR A 63 16.83 -6.41 10.75
CA THR A 63 17.88 -6.91 11.64
C THR A 63 18.62 -8.12 11.04
N ARG A 64 17.93 -8.89 10.18
CA ARG A 64 18.48 -9.98 9.36
C ARG A 64 17.75 -10.03 8.02
N GLY A 65 18.35 -10.75 7.07
CA GLY A 65 17.81 -10.88 5.72
C GLY A 65 18.06 -9.65 4.86
N THR A 66 17.55 -9.69 3.64
CA THR A 66 17.74 -8.63 2.65
C THR A 66 16.42 -8.23 2.00
N ILE A 67 16.36 -6.98 1.58
CA ILE A 67 15.26 -6.46 0.75
C ILE A 67 15.89 -5.84 -0.48
N GLU A 68 15.42 -6.26 -1.65
CA GLU A 68 15.86 -5.76 -2.94
C GLU A 68 14.71 -5.10 -3.69
N VAL A 69 15.04 -4.08 -4.48
CA VAL A 69 14.12 -3.43 -5.43
C VAL A 69 14.85 -3.34 -6.76
N ASP A 70 14.21 -3.83 -7.84
CA ASP A 70 14.83 -3.95 -9.17
C ASP A 70 16.19 -4.68 -9.13
N GLY A 71 16.33 -5.72 -8.29
CA GLY A 71 17.57 -6.49 -8.12
C GLY A 71 18.69 -5.75 -7.37
N VAL A 72 18.41 -4.58 -6.79
CA VAL A 72 19.38 -3.79 -6.01
C VAL A 72 18.97 -3.78 -4.55
N ALA A 73 19.90 -4.11 -3.65
CA ALA A 73 19.64 -4.08 -2.22
C ALA A 73 19.25 -2.65 -1.77
N LEU A 74 18.20 -2.53 -0.94
CA LEU A 74 17.73 -1.23 -0.44
C LEU A 74 18.84 -0.44 0.27
N THR A 75 19.76 -1.12 0.92
CA THR A 75 20.90 -0.50 1.62
C THR A 75 21.88 0.18 0.68
N ALA A 76 21.96 -0.26 -0.58
CA ALA A 76 22.84 0.30 -1.61
C ALA A 76 22.22 1.49 -2.36
N MET A 77 20.91 1.72 -2.23
CA MET A 77 20.21 2.83 -2.89
C MET A 77 20.34 4.12 -2.10
N THR A 78 20.42 5.25 -2.78
CA THR A 78 20.14 6.56 -2.18
C THR A 78 18.64 6.73 -1.92
N ARG A 79 18.26 7.65 -1.04
CA ARG A 79 16.84 7.96 -0.79
C ARG A 79 16.13 8.46 -2.07
N ALA A 80 16.82 9.24 -2.90
CA ALA A 80 16.26 9.75 -4.15
C ALA A 80 16.01 8.62 -5.18
N GLU A 81 16.94 7.66 -5.29
CA GLU A 81 16.76 6.48 -6.15
C GLU A 81 15.60 5.62 -5.71
N LEU A 82 15.47 5.36 -4.40
CA LEU A 82 14.34 4.61 -3.84
C LEU A 82 13.03 5.35 -4.09
N ALA A 83 13.00 6.67 -3.83
CA ALA A 83 11.80 7.49 -4.02
C ALA A 83 11.38 7.62 -5.49
N ARG A 84 12.25 7.39 -6.47
CA ARG A 84 11.84 7.29 -7.89
C ARG A 84 11.22 5.93 -8.25
N ARG A 85 11.42 4.91 -7.42
CA ARG A 85 10.91 3.56 -7.66
C ARG A 85 9.65 3.26 -6.87
N ILE A 86 9.57 3.74 -5.63
CA ILE A 86 8.49 3.42 -4.69
C ILE A 86 7.80 4.70 -4.26
N ALA A 87 6.48 4.75 -4.43
CA ALA A 87 5.63 5.74 -3.80
C ALA A 87 4.75 5.06 -2.74
N VAL A 88 4.53 5.77 -1.64
CA VAL A 88 3.68 5.29 -0.53
C VAL A 88 2.51 6.26 -0.33
N VAL A 89 1.30 5.72 -0.36
CA VAL A 89 0.08 6.40 0.05
C VAL A 89 -0.23 5.95 1.47
N PRO A 90 -0.09 6.81 2.48
CA PRO A 90 -0.38 6.46 3.86
C PRO A 90 -1.89 6.36 4.09
N GLN A 91 -2.30 5.68 5.16
CA GLN A 91 -3.69 5.57 5.59
C GLN A 91 -4.32 6.94 5.83
N ASP A 92 -3.62 7.83 6.53
CA ASP A 92 -4.05 9.17 6.84
C ASP A 92 -3.06 10.21 6.34
N MET A 93 -3.58 11.29 5.76
CA MET A 93 -2.79 12.49 5.50
C MET A 93 -2.82 13.41 6.73
N PRO A 94 -1.68 14.06 7.06
CA PRO A 94 -1.65 15.07 8.12
C PRO A 94 -2.70 16.15 7.87
N GLN A 95 -3.44 16.51 8.92
CA GLN A 95 -4.40 17.61 8.87
C GLN A 95 -3.67 18.96 8.94
N GLY A 96 -4.31 20.00 8.42
CA GLY A 96 -3.80 21.37 8.54
C GLY A 96 -2.58 21.69 7.66
N LEU A 97 -2.34 20.92 6.60
CA LEU A 97 -1.30 21.25 5.63
C LEU A 97 -1.60 22.58 4.95
N PRO A 98 -0.67 23.55 4.96
CA PRO A 98 -0.89 24.92 4.43
C PRO A 98 -0.77 24.99 2.89
N PHE A 99 -0.84 23.84 2.21
CA PHE A 99 -0.64 23.73 0.76
C PHE A 99 -1.95 23.66 0.00
N THR A 100 -1.94 24.11 -1.24
CA THR A 100 -2.95 23.77 -2.24
C THR A 100 -2.78 22.34 -2.72
N VAL A 101 -3.82 21.79 -3.36
CA VAL A 101 -3.75 20.46 -3.99
C VAL A 101 -2.62 20.40 -5.01
N ARG A 102 -2.50 21.40 -5.88
CA ARG A 102 -1.45 21.51 -6.90
C ARG A 102 -0.06 21.46 -6.26
N GLU A 103 0.20 22.28 -5.25
CA GLU A 103 1.49 22.32 -4.56
C GLU A 103 1.83 20.97 -3.94
N LEU A 104 0.86 20.32 -3.28
CA LEU A 104 1.07 19.03 -2.65
C LEU A 104 1.34 17.92 -3.69
N VAL A 105 0.64 17.92 -4.82
CA VAL A 105 0.86 16.93 -5.89
C VAL A 105 2.22 17.15 -6.56
N LEU A 106 2.62 18.40 -6.79
CA LEU A 106 3.95 18.75 -7.31
C LEU A 106 5.10 18.27 -6.42
N MET A 107 4.91 18.16 -5.10
CA MET A 107 5.92 17.56 -4.22
C MET A 107 6.23 16.09 -4.60
N GLY A 108 5.33 15.39 -5.30
CA GLY A 108 5.60 14.07 -5.88
C GLY A 108 6.73 14.09 -6.90
N ARG A 109 7.04 15.25 -7.52
CA ARG A 109 8.11 15.41 -8.50
C ARG A 109 9.51 15.59 -7.87
N TYR A 110 9.58 15.89 -6.58
CA TYR A 110 10.84 16.15 -5.87
C TYR A 110 11.94 15.08 -6.10
N PRO A 111 11.67 13.77 -6.12
CA PRO A 111 12.71 12.76 -6.36
C PRO A 111 13.37 12.84 -7.73
N HIS A 112 12.72 13.44 -8.73
CA HIS A 112 13.24 13.58 -10.10
C HIS A 112 14.20 14.73 -10.24
N ALA A 113 14.12 15.73 -9.34
CA ALA A 113 15.01 16.89 -9.38
C ALA A 113 15.30 17.47 -7.99
N PRO A 114 15.98 16.73 -7.11
CA PRO A 114 16.13 17.06 -5.69
C PRO A 114 16.96 18.34 -5.41
N ARG A 115 17.53 18.96 -6.43
CA ARG A 115 18.34 20.19 -6.32
C ARG A 115 17.78 21.36 -7.13
N ARG A 116 16.61 21.21 -7.75
CA ARG A 116 15.93 22.30 -8.46
C ARG A 116 15.05 23.09 -7.51
N PHE A 117 15.04 24.41 -7.67
CA PHE A 117 14.20 25.33 -6.91
C PHE A 117 12.86 25.63 -7.60
N PHE A 118 12.75 25.29 -8.88
CA PHE A 118 11.55 25.57 -9.68
C PHE A 118 11.12 24.32 -10.46
N GLU A 119 9.83 24.14 -10.59
CA GLU A 119 9.23 23.09 -11.40
C GLU A 119 9.44 23.38 -12.89
N THR A 120 9.53 22.31 -13.67
CA THR A 120 9.57 22.41 -15.13
C THR A 120 8.16 22.30 -15.72
N PRO A 121 7.97 22.70 -17.01
CA PRO A 121 6.73 22.42 -17.72
C PRO A 121 6.32 20.95 -17.68
N ASP A 122 7.28 20.02 -17.73
CA ASP A 122 7.05 18.58 -17.65
C ASP A 122 6.53 18.17 -16.27
N ASP A 123 7.12 18.71 -15.17
CA ASP A 123 6.64 18.45 -13.81
C ASP A 123 5.18 18.93 -13.62
N LEU A 124 4.86 20.10 -14.18
CA LEU A 124 3.51 20.64 -14.16
C LEU A 124 2.52 19.77 -14.97
N ALA A 125 2.96 19.26 -16.13
CA ALA A 125 2.15 18.39 -16.98
C ALA A 125 1.87 17.05 -16.26
N VAL A 126 2.89 16.41 -15.68
CA VAL A 126 2.74 15.15 -14.93
C VAL A 126 1.84 15.34 -13.71
N ALA A 127 2.02 16.42 -12.95
CA ALA A 127 1.17 16.70 -11.79
C ALA A 127 -0.29 16.93 -12.22
N ARG A 128 -0.53 17.66 -13.32
CA ARG A 128 -1.86 17.88 -13.88
C ARG A 128 -2.52 16.58 -14.32
N GLU A 129 -1.77 15.71 -15.00
CA GLU A 129 -2.25 14.38 -15.43
C GLU A 129 -2.60 13.52 -14.21
N ALA A 130 -1.76 13.51 -13.16
CA ALA A 130 -2.03 12.78 -11.93
C ALA A 130 -3.30 13.29 -11.23
N MET A 131 -3.50 14.61 -11.15
CA MET A 131 -4.73 15.21 -10.61
C MET A 131 -5.97 14.86 -11.45
N ALA A 132 -5.86 14.88 -12.77
CA ALA A 132 -6.94 14.48 -13.67
C ALA A 132 -7.30 12.99 -13.49
N ALA A 133 -6.29 12.12 -13.44
CA ALA A 133 -6.46 10.68 -13.25
C ALA A 133 -7.18 10.33 -11.93
N THR A 134 -6.97 11.11 -10.88
CA THR A 134 -7.59 10.91 -9.56
C THR A 134 -8.87 11.72 -9.33
N GLY A 135 -9.31 12.51 -10.33
CA GLY A 135 -10.53 13.33 -10.25
C GLY A 135 -10.44 14.46 -9.23
N VAL A 136 -9.26 15.10 -9.10
CA VAL A 136 -9.04 16.25 -8.21
C VAL A 136 -8.47 17.48 -8.94
N LEU A 137 -8.51 17.48 -10.28
CA LEU A 137 -7.97 18.59 -11.07
C LEU A 137 -8.73 19.90 -10.87
N ASP A 138 -10.02 19.84 -10.71
CA ASP A 138 -10.92 20.97 -10.39
C ASP A 138 -10.68 21.55 -8.99
N LEU A 139 -10.03 20.78 -8.11
CA LEU A 139 -9.64 21.19 -6.76
C LEU A 139 -8.19 21.72 -6.69
N ALA A 140 -7.49 21.87 -7.82
CA ALA A 140 -6.05 22.16 -7.86
C ALA A 140 -5.64 23.38 -7.02
N ASP A 141 -6.46 24.42 -6.98
CA ASP A 141 -6.17 25.66 -6.25
C ASP A 141 -6.83 25.69 -4.83
N ALA A 142 -7.59 24.64 -4.48
CA ALA A 142 -8.17 24.52 -3.16
C ALA A 142 -7.09 24.14 -2.12
N ARG A 143 -7.24 24.63 -0.88
CA ARG A 143 -6.37 24.22 0.22
C ARG A 143 -6.70 22.80 0.67
N VAL A 144 -5.67 21.98 0.90
CA VAL A 144 -5.84 20.58 1.34
C VAL A 144 -6.63 20.47 2.66
N GLY A 145 -6.49 21.47 3.54
CA GLY A 145 -7.16 21.48 4.84
C GLY A 145 -8.68 21.58 4.80
N VAL A 146 -9.27 22.05 3.68
CA VAL A 146 -10.74 22.17 3.54
C VAL A 146 -11.39 20.97 2.84
N LEU A 147 -10.59 20.02 2.36
CA LEU A 147 -11.07 18.86 1.62
C LEU A 147 -11.76 17.84 2.53
N SER A 148 -12.73 17.11 2.00
CA SER A 148 -13.29 15.91 2.61
C SER A 148 -12.23 14.80 2.74
N GLY A 149 -12.50 13.77 3.56
CA GLY A 149 -11.60 12.63 3.71
C GLY A 149 -11.30 11.93 2.38
N GLY A 150 -12.32 11.67 1.58
CA GLY A 150 -12.18 11.03 0.27
C GLY A 150 -11.41 11.88 -0.74
N GLU A 151 -11.60 13.21 -0.76
CA GLU A 151 -10.82 14.12 -1.60
C GLU A 151 -9.35 14.13 -1.18
N ARG A 152 -9.07 14.21 0.13
CA ARG A 152 -7.68 14.12 0.63
C ARG A 152 -7.01 12.81 0.22
N GLN A 153 -7.72 11.68 0.27
CA GLN A 153 -7.17 10.38 -0.15
C GLN A 153 -6.86 10.38 -1.66
N ARG A 154 -7.74 10.94 -2.50
CA ARG A 154 -7.46 11.09 -3.94
C ARG A 154 -6.28 12.03 -4.22
N VAL A 155 -6.11 13.09 -3.43
CA VAL A 155 -4.93 13.98 -3.52
C VAL A 155 -3.65 13.26 -3.09
N ALA A 156 -3.68 12.43 -2.03
CA ALA A 156 -2.54 11.60 -1.65
C ALA A 156 -2.14 10.63 -2.77
N LEU A 157 -3.12 10.02 -3.43
CA LEU A 157 -2.90 9.15 -4.57
C LEU A 157 -2.36 9.93 -5.78
N ALA A 158 -2.89 11.14 -6.07
CA ALA A 158 -2.37 12.01 -7.12
C ALA A 158 -0.89 12.35 -6.90
N ARG A 159 -0.51 12.70 -5.66
CA ARG A 159 0.89 12.95 -5.30
C ARG A 159 1.78 11.73 -5.54
N ALA A 160 1.29 10.55 -5.16
CA ALA A 160 2.03 9.31 -5.37
C ALA A 160 2.16 8.96 -6.87
N LEU A 161 1.12 9.19 -7.67
CA LEU A 161 1.15 8.98 -9.13
C LEU A 161 2.04 10.00 -9.84
N ALA A 162 2.09 11.24 -9.37
CA ALA A 162 3.00 12.26 -9.90
C ALA A 162 4.47 11.91 -9.69
N GLN A 163 4.79 11.02 -8.76
CA GLN A 163 6.13 10.47 -8.58
C GLN A 163 6.52 9.46 -9.66
N GLU A 164 5.58 9.00 -10.51
CA GLU A 164 5.77 7.98 -11.57
C GLU A 164 6.48 6.71 -11.03
N PRO A 165 5.96 6.10 -9.95
CA PRO A 165 6.63 4.97 -9.33
C PRO A 165 6.45 3.69 -10.13
N ARG A 166 7.44 2.77 -10.06
CA ARG A 166 7.28 1.38 -10.51
C ARG A 166 6.46 0.56 -9.53
N LEU A 167 6.54 0.89 -8.23
CA LEU A 167 5.85 0.23 -7.14
C LEU A 167 5.06 1.26 -6.33
N LEU A 168 3.74 1.13 -6.34
CA LEU A 168 2.81 1.93 -5.55
C LEU A 168 2.37 1.12 -4.33
N VAL A 169 2.68 1.62 -3.14
CA VAL A 169 2.30 1.00 -1.86
C VAL A 169 1.18 1.80 -1.23
N LEU A 170 0.08 1.13 -0.90
CA LEU A 170 -1.12 1.74 -0.34
C LEU A 170 -1.38 1.14 1.05
N ASP A 171 -1.38 1.99 2.08
CA ASP A 171 -1.71 1.59 3.44
C ASP A 171 -3.17 1.93 3.72
N GLU A 172 -4.04 0.92 3.75
CA GLU A 172 -5.48 1.04 4.03
C GLU A 172 -6.21 2.11 3.16
N PRO A 173 -6.07 2.11 1.82
CA PRO A 173 -6.48 3.23 0.97
C PRO A 173 -7.99 3.47 0.93
N THR A 174 -8.79 2.53 1.41
CA THR A 174 -10.26 2.60 1.44
C THR A 174 -10.82 2.74 2.84
N ALA A 175 -9.96 2.81 3.87
CA ALA A 175 -10.41 3.05 5.23
C ALA A 175 -11.19 4.37 5.31
N HIS A 176 -12.32 4.34 6.00
CA HIS A 176 -13.21 5.51 6.19
C HIS A 176 -13.86 6.08 4.92
N LEU A 177 -13.76 5.37 3.77
CA LEU A 177 -14.48 5.73 2.55
C LEU A 177 -15.85 5.05 2.51
N ASP A 178 -16.86 5.75 2.00
CA ASP A 178 -18.13 5.13 1.67
C ASP A 178 -18.02 4.19 0.45
N LEU A 179 -19.04 3.36 0.21
CA LEU A 179 -19.05 2.36 -0.85
C LEU A 179 -18.76 2.93 -2.24
N ARG A 180 -19.28 4.12 -2.53
CA ARG A 180 -19.07 4.76 -3.82
C ARG A 180 -17.60 5.08 -4.04
N TYR A 181 -16.96 5.72 -3.05
CA TYR A 181 -15.54 6.08 -3.14
C TYR A 181 -14.62 4.86 -3.10
N GLN A 182 -15.01 3.79 -2.41
CA GLN A 182 -14.27 2.51 -2.46
C GLN A 182 -14.27 1.95 -3.89
N VAL A 183 -15.42 1.93 -4.58
CA VAL A 183 -15.53 1.47 -5.97
C VAL A 183 -14.70 2.34 -6.91
N GLU A 184 -14.78 3.67 -6.77
CA GLU A 184 -13.98 4.62 -7.55
C GLU A 184 -12.47 4.40 -7.34
N CYS A 185 -12.03 4.18 -6.09
CA CYS A 185 -10.64 3.88 -5.75
C CYS A 185 -10.17 2.58 -6.40
N VAL A 186 -10.94 1.51 -6.30
CA VAL A 186 -10.62 0.22 -6.94
C VAL A 186 -10.52 0.36 -8.45
N ALA A 187 -11.47 1.06 -9.08
CA ALA A 187 -11.47 1.30 -10.53
C ALA A 187 -10.21 2.08 -10.95
N LEU A 188 -9.83 3.09 -10.18
CA LEU A 188 -8.63 3.89 -10.41
C LEU A 188 -7.36 3.03 -10.28
N LEU A 189 -7.22 2.24 -9.21
CA LEU A 189 -6.07 1.37 -9.01
C LEU A 189 -5.91 0.35 -10.14
N ARG A 190 -7.01 -0.28 -10.57
CA ARG A 190 -7.01 -1.18 -11.73
C ARG A 190 -6.59 -0.48 -13.01
N ARG A 191 -7.05 0.75 -13.24
CA ARG A 191 -6.68 1.55 -14.39
C ARG A 191 -5.18 1.88 -14.37
N VAL A 192 -4.66 2.39 -13.26
CA VAL A 192 -3.23 2.69 -13.09
C VAL A 192 -2.35 1.46 -13.32
N ASN A 193 -2.73 0.31 -12.75
CA ASN A 193 -2.02 -0.94 -12.95
C ASN A 193 -2.00 -1.36 -14.43
N ARG A 194 -3.17 -1.34 -15.13
CA ARG A 194 -3.28 -1.80 -16.51
C ARG A 194 -2.64 -0.85 -17.50
N GLU A 195 -2.85 0.47 -17.37
CA GLU A 195 -2.41 1.45 -18.35
C GLU A 195 -0.92 1.81 -18.20
N ARG A 196 -0.41 1.78 -16.96
CA ARG A 196 0.98 2.17 -16.67
C ARG A 196 1.89 1.00 -16.31
N GLY A 197 1.37 -0.21 -16.19
CA GLY A 197 2.13 -1.38 -15.72
C GLY A 197 2.64 -1.24 -14.28
N THR A 198 2.10 -0.31 -13.49
CA THR A 198 2.54 -0.05 -12.13
C THR A 198 2.23 -1.25 -11.24
N THR A 199 3.22 -1.80 -10.58
CA THR A 199 3.03 -2.82 -9.54
C THR A 199 2.39 -2.18 -8.32
N ILE A 200 1.37 -2.82 -7.73
CA ILE A 200 0.64 -2.27 -6.59
C ILE A 200 0.76 -3.22 -5.39
N VAL A 201 1.14 -2.68 -4.23
CA VAL A 201 1.00 -3.36 -2.94
C VAL A 201 -0.14 -2.70 -2.16
N LEU A 202 -1.17 -3.48 -1.91
CA LEU A 202 -2.33 -3.09 -1.12
C LEU A 202 -2.23 -3.70 0.29
N VAL A 203 -1.97 -2.89 1.28
CA VAL A 203 -2.10 -3.30 2.69
C VAL A 203 -3.52 -3.01 3.14
N SER A 204 -4.23 -4.02 3.59
CA SER A 204 -5.63 -3.88 4.01
C SER A 204 -6.00 -4.85 5.14
N HIS A 205 -7.01 -4.49 5.90
CA HIS A 205 -7.75 -5.39 6.78
C HIS A 205 -9.05 -5.90 6.12
N ASP A 206 -9.45 -5.32 4.98
CA ASP A 206 -10.62 -5.75 4.22
C ASP A 206 -10.24 -6.94 3.31
N LEU A 207 -10.62 -8.14 3.78
CA LEU A 207 -10.38 -9.41 3.08
C LEU A 207 -11.09 -9.46 1.73
N ASN A 208 -12.31 -8.90 1.66
CA ASN A 208 -13.14 -8.94 0.45
C ASN A 208 -12.61 -8.01 -0.63
N LEU A 209 -12.19 -6.80 -0.25
CA LEU A 209 -11.52 -5.87 -1.17
C LEU A 209 -10.24 -6.49 -1.74
N ALA A 210 -9.39 -7.05 -0.89
CA ALA A 210 -8.16 -7.67 -1.32
C ALA A 210 -8.40 -8.91 -2.20
N GLY A 211 -9.36 -9.76 -1.83
CA GLY A 211 -9.78 -10.91 -2.63
C GLY A 211 -10.30 -10.53 -4.01
N ALA A 212 -11.02 -9.39 -4.11
CA ALA A 212 -11.57 -8.91 -5.37
C ALA A 212 -10.52 -8.24 -6.27
N LEU A 213 -9.52 -7.56 -5.69
CA LEU A 213 -8.58 -6.70 -6.43
C LEU A 213 -7.25 -7.38 -6.73
N CYS A 214 -6.70 -8.15 -5.78
CA CYS A 214 -5.33 -8.63 -5.84
C CYS A 214 -5.18 -9.92 -6.67
N ASP A 215 -4.01 -10.07 -7.28
CA ASP A 215 -3.62 -11.28 -8.01
C ASP A 215 -3.06 -12.33 -7.03
N ARG A 216 -2.26 -11.87 -6.05
CA ARG A 216 -1.72 -12.70 -4.96
C ARG A 216 -1.89 -12.00 -3.63
N LEU A 217 -2.00 -12.79 -2.56
CA LEU A 217 -2.17 -12.34 -1.19
C LEU A 217 -1.07 -12.91 -0.30
N LEU A 218 -0.58 -12.08 0.59
CA LEU A 218 0.27 -12.46 1.72
C LEU A 218 -0.56 -12.29 3.00
N LEU A 219 -0.81 -13.36 3.73
CA LEU A 219 -1.44 -13.32 5.04
C LEU A 219 -0.38 -13.37 6.13
N LEU A 220 -0.30 -12.30 6.91
CA LEU A 220 0.58 -12.20 8.07
C LEU A 220 -0.18 -12.56 9.36
N ALA A 221 0.46 -13.35 10.20
CA ALA A 221 0.01 -13.61 11.57
C ALA A 221 1.24 -13.69 12.49
N ASP A 222 1.18 -13.06 13.65
CA ASP A 222 2.24 -13.07 14.69
C ASP A 222 3.64 -12.76 14.13
N GLY A 223 3.72 -11.81 13.21
CA GLY A 223 4.97 -11.39 12.57
C GLY A 223 5.58 -12.41 11.59
N ARG A 224 4.82 -13.40 11.13
CA ARG A 224 5.23 -14.43 10.17
C ARG A 224 4.30 -14.49 8.99
N VAL A 225 4.79 -15.00 7.88
CA VAL A 225 3.95 -15.37 6.73
C VAL A 225 3.18 -16.63 7.09
N ALA A 226 1.86 -16.50 7.26
CA ALA A 226 0.98 -17.62 7.50
C ALA A 226 0.62 -18.33 6.19
N ARG A 227 0.35 -17.56 5.13
CA ARG A 227 0.07 -18.07 3.79
C ARG A 227 0.44 -17.04 2.73
N LEU A 228 0.92 -17.52 1.58
CA LEU A 228 1.17 -16.73 0.37
C LEU A 228 0.61 -17.52 -0.82
N GLY A 229 -0.17 -16.87 -1.67
CA GLY A 229 -0.76 -17.52 -2.85
C GLY A 229 -1.83 -16.68 -3.51
N THR A 230 -2.66 -17.31 -4.33
CA THR A 230 -3.85 -16.67 -4.93
C THR A 230 -4.89 -16.34 -3.85
N PRO A 231 -5.85 -15.44 -4.13
CA PRO A 231 -6.95 -15.19 -3.19
C PRO A 231 -7.67 -16.46 -2.74
N GLU A 232 -7.87 -17.42 -3.63
CA GLU A 232 -8.52 -18.70 -3.36
C GLU A 232 -7.71 -19.59 -2.40
N GLU A 233 -6.38 -19.52 -2.45
CA GLU A 233 -5.49 -20.28 -1.58
C GLU A 233 -5.32 -19.66 -0.21
N VAL A 234 -5.41 -18.33 -0.13
CA VAL A 234 -5.14 -17.57 1.10
C VAL A 234 -6.40 -17.32 1.92
N LEU A 235 -7.54 -17.05 1.25
CA LEU A 235 -8.82 -16.84 1.92
C LEU A 235 -9.51 -18.18 2.19
N ASP A 236 -8.87 -19.00 3.02
CA ASP A 236 -9.35 -20.32 3.47
C ASP A 236 -10.08 -20.19 4.81
N GLU A 237 -11.26 -20.80 4.93
CA GLU A 237 -12.14 -20.71 6.10
C GLU A 237 -11.45 -21.17 7.39
N THR A 238 -10.75 -22.30 7.34
CA THR A 238 -10.06 -22.88 8.50
C THR A 238 -8.90 -21.99 8.94
N LEU A 239 -8.11 -21.52 7.99
CA LEU A 239 -6.96 -20.64 8.23
C LEU A 239 -7.42 -19.30 8.83
N LEU A 240 -8.43 -18.67 8.22
CA LEU A 240 -8.95 -17.38 8.69
C LEU A 240 -9.62 -17.51 10.07
N THR A 241 -10.41 -18.55 10.30
CA THR A 241 -11.01 -18.83 11.63
C THR A 241 -9.92 -18.95 12.70
N THR A 242 -8.82 -19.64 12.39
CA THR A 242 -7.69 -19.80 13.33
C THR A 242 -6.98 -18.47 13.60
N ILE A 243 -6.68 -17.69 12.55
CA ILE A 243 -5.89 -16.47 12.67
C ILE A 243 -6.70 -15.33 13.31
N TYR A 244 -7.97 -15.18 12.93
CA TYR A 244 -8.81 -14.10 13.44
C TYR A 244 -9.57 -14.47 14.73
N GLY A 245 -9.57 -15.75 15.12
CA GLY A 245 -10.22 -16.20 16.34
C GLY A 245 -11.74 -16.10 16.33
N CYS A 246 -12.35 -16.02 15.15
CA CYS A 246 -13.80 -15.96 14.96
C CYS A 246 -14.24 -16.86 13.79
N ALA A 247 -15.44 -17.41 13.89
CA ALA A 247 -15.98 -18.24 12.80
C ALA A 247 -16.26 -17.38 11.57
N VAL A 248 -15.73 -17.80 10.44
CA VAL A 248 -15.99 -17.19 9.13
C VAL A 248 -16.45 -18.29 8.16
N SER A 249 -17.14 -17.90 7.10
CA SER A 249 -17.37 -18.75 5.92
C SER A 249 -16.75 -18.09 4.71
N VAL A 250 -16.30 -18.90 3.76
CA VAL A 250 -15.73 -18.42 2.49
C VAL A 250 -16.55 -18.98 1.34
N GLU A 251 -17.22 -18.10 0.63
CA GLU A 251 -18.06 -18.41 -0.52
C GLU A 251 -17.49 -17.82 -1.80
N ARG A 252 -17.98 -18.23 -2.96
CA ARG A 252 -17.65 -17.62 -4.23
C ARG A 252 -18.69 -16.58 -4.59
N ASN A 253 -18.24 -15.36 -4.91
CA ASN A 253 -19.11 -14.33 -5.45
C ASN A 253 -19.69 -14.78 -6.79
N ALA A 254 -21.01 -14.78 -6.92
CA ALA A 254 -21.71 -15.28 -8.11
C ALA A 254 -21.40 -14.47 -9.38
N LEU A 255 -21.02 -13.18 -9.25
CA LEU A 255 -20.73 -12.30 -10.40
C LEU A 255 -19.26 -12.35 -10.83
N THR A 256 -18.34 -12.46 -9.88
CA THR A 256 -16.90 -12.34 -10.14
C THR A 256 -16.14 -13.67 -10.05
N GLY A 257 -16.75 -14.70 -9.44
CA GLY A 257 -16.10 -15.97 -9.12
C GLY A 257 -15.03 -15.89 -8.00
N ARG A 258 -14.72 -14.67 -7.51
CA ARG A 258 -13.71 -14.43 -6.48
C ARG A 258 -14.23 -14.83 -5.08
N PRO A 259 -13.32 -15.20 -4.15
CA PRO A 259 -13.73 -15.55 -2.79
C PRO A 259 -14.30 -14.34 -2.04
N VAL A 260 -15.31 -14.59 -1.22
CA VAL A 260 -15.94 -13.62 -0.32
C VAL A 260 -15.97 -14.20 1.08
N VAL A 261 -15.43 -13.49 2.03
CA VAL A 261 -15.38 -13.84 3.45
C VAL A 261 -16.58 -13.23 4.17
N GLN A 262 -17.31 -14.04 4.90
CA GLN A 262 -18.43 -13.61 5.72
C GLN A 262 -18.19 -14.01 7.17
N VAL A 263 -18.49 -13.13 8.12
CA VAL A 263 -18.44 -13.47 9.55
C VAL A 263 -19.67 -14.24 9.94
N ALA A 264 -19.48 -15.44 10.49
CA ALA A 264 -20.57 -16.27 10.98
C ALA A 264 -21.00 -15.76 12.38
N TRP A 265 -21.99 -14.88 12.42
CA TRP A 265 -22.59 -14.43 13.67
C TRP A 265 -23.36 -15.61 14.30
N ARG A 266 -22.84 -16.19 15.37
CA ARG A 266 -23.64 -17.15 16.16
C ARG A 266 -24.71 -16.37 16.92
N ARG A 267 -25.96 -16.82 16.81
CA ARG A 267 -27.08 -16.31 17.61
C ARG A 267 -26.93 -16.71 19.07
#